data_6293d8c8c239133d493e9a8752f53098
#
_entry.id   6293d8c8c239133d493e9a8752f53098
#
_cell.length_a   1.000
_cell.length_b   1.000
_cell.length_c   1.000
_cell.angle_alpha   90.00
_cell.angle_beta   90.00
_cell.angle_gamma   90.00
#
_symmetry.space_group_name_H-M   'P 1'
#
loop_
_entity.id
_entity.type
_entity.pdbx_description
1 polymer ?
#
loop_
_entity_poly.entity_id
_entity_poly.type
_entity_poly.pdbx_seq_one_letter_code
_entity_poly.pdbx_strand_id
1 'polypeptide(L)'
;PGCWFVNSCRGSVHDTTALLDACRTGIVKETIIDCWENEPDIDMDLLQTSSIASPHIAGFSADGKATATRMCLEAISSFFSIHFEHLSEVVPPSPENPIIDLNDFDHHRIEQAFLRTFNPEVINHKLRNEPSSFEYLRNHYDHPREPKAYQIAHATLEEQETLQKIGFQII
;
A
#
# COMPACT_ATOMS: atom_id res chain seq x y z
N PRO A 1 8.06 -25.06 -6.19
CA PRO A 1 6.86 -24.95 -6.99
C PRO A 1 5.75 -24.29 -6.18
N GLY A 2 5.02 -23.35 -6.80
CA GLY A 2 3.90 -22.66 -6.16
C GLY A 2 4.31 -21.51 -5.24
N CYS A 3 5.41 -20.81 -5.51
CA CYS A 3 5.76 -19.59 -4.77
C CYS A 3 4.85 -18.41 -5.18
N TRP A 4 4.81 -17.40 -4.33
CA TRP A 4 4.22 -16.11 -4.64
C TRP A 4 5.33 -15.17 -5.12
N PHE A 5 5.02 -14.37 -6.14
CA PHE A 5 5.92 -13.35 -6.65
C PHE A 5 5.29 -11.97 -6.41
N VAL A 6 6.03 -11.09 -5.75
CA VAL A 6 5.58 -9.72 -5.44
C VAL A 6 6.61 -8.73 -5.98
N ASN A 7 6.19 -7.79 -6.83
CA ASN A 7 7.04 -6.70 -7.31
C ASN A 7 6.44 -5.33 -6.98
N SER A 8 6.98 -4.69 -5.97
CA SER A 8 6.72 -3.30 -5.60
C SER A 8 7.99 -2.42 -5.65
N CYS A 9 8.96 -2.83 -6.46
CA CYS A 9 10.24 -2.13 -6.62
C CYS A 9 10.29 -1.28 -7.90
N ARG A 10 10.60 -1.97 -9.02
CA ARG A 10 10.66 -1.40 -10.39
C ARG A 10 10.30 -2.49 -11.39
N GLY A 11 9.76 -2.09 -12.55
CA GLY A 11 9.43 -3.03 -13.62
C GLY A 11 10.64 -3.82 -14.11
N SER A 12 11.79 -3.17 -14.21
CA SER A 12 13.05 -3.78 -14.67
C SER A 12 13.67 -4.85 -13.75
N VAL A 13 13.06 -5.17 -12.60
CA VAL A 13 13.56 -6.26 -11.73
C VAL A 13 13.05 -7.64 -12.13
N HIS A 14 12.16 -7.72 -13.10
CA HIS A 14 11.70 -8.97 -13.69
C HIS A 14 11.60 -8.86 -15.20
N ASP A 15 11.64 -9.99 -15.85
CA ASP A 15 11.31 -10.15 -17.27
C ASP A 15 9.87 -10.66 -17.35
N THR A 16 8.99 -9.91 -18.01
CA THR A 16 7.56 -10.21 -18.10
C THR A 16 7.31 -11.57 -18.77
N THR A 17 8.03 -11.88 -19.85
CA THR A 17 7.87 -13.16 -20.56
C THR A 17 8.27 -14.35 -19.68
N ALA A 18 9.42 -14.23 -19.01
CA ALA A 18 9.88 -15.27 -18.08
C ALA A 18 8.93 -15.47 -16.89
N LEU A 19 8.35 -14.37 -16.36
CA LEU A 19 7.38 -14.43 -15.28
C LEU A 19 6.08 -15.13 -15.72
N LEU A 20 5.55 -14.80 -16.89
CA LEU A 20 4.37 -15.45 -17.47
C LEU A 20 4.62 -16.95 -17.68
N ASP A 21 5.80 -17.34 -18.16
CA ASP A 21 6.15 -18.75 -18.33
C ASP A 21 6.26 -19.47 -16.98
N ALA A 22 6.80 -18.81 -15.96
CA ALA A 22 6.84 -19.35 -14.60
C ALA A 22 5.43 -19.56 -14.00
N CYS A 23 4.50 -18.67 -14.30
CA CYS A 23 3.09 -18.82 -13.92
C CYS A 23 2.44 -20.00 -14.65
N ARG A 24 2.61 -20.10 -15.97
CA ARG A 24 2.05 -21.20 -16.79
C ARG A 24 2.56 -22.58 -16.37
N THR A 25 3.81 -22.66 -15.94
CA THR A 25 4.44 -23.91 -15.48
C THR A 25 4.19 -24.22 -14.00
N GLY A 26 3.49 -23.35 -13.27
CA GLY A 26 3.18 -23.51 -11.85
C GLY A 26 4.37 -23.32 -10.90
N ILE A 27 5.48 -22.78 -11.38
CA ILE A 27 6.62 -22.36 -10.54
C ILE A 27 6.19 -21.18 -9.68
N VAL A 28 5.53 -20.19 -10.30
CA VAL A 28 4.85 -19.10 -9.62
C VAL A 28 3.36 -19.39 -9.60
N LYS A 29 2.77 -19.40 -8.40
CA LYS A 29 1.35 -19.67 -8.19
C LYS A 29 0.51 -18.39 -8.26
N GLU A 30 0.99 -17.35 -7.63
CA GLU A 30 0.30 -16.05 -7.52
C GLU A 30 1.28 -14.93 -7.78
N THR A 31 0.80 -13.84 -8.40
CA THR A 31 1.60 -12.64 -8.62
C THR A 31 0.87 -11.40 -8.08
N ILE A 32 1.64 -10.53 -7.43
CA ILE A 32 1.18 -9.20 -6.97
C ILE A 32 2.13 -8.19 -7.60
N ILE A 33 1.62 -7.41 -8.55
CA ILE A 33 2.44 -6.51 -9.37
C ILE A 33 1.98 -5.07 -9.19
N ASP A 34 2.90 -4.25 -8.70
CA ASP A 34 2.72 -2.81 -8.58
C ASP A 34 3.59 -2.06 -9.62
N CYS A 35 4.78 -2.58 -9.88
CA CYS A 35 5.72 -1.98 -10.84
C CYS A 35 5.89 -2.88 -12.06
N TRP A 36 5.70 -2.31 -13.25
CA TRP A 36 5.57 -3.02 -14.51
C TRP A 36 6.69 -2.65 -15.48
N GLU A 37 7.07 -3.56 -16.38
CA GLU A 37 7.85 -3.17 -17.54
C GLU A 37 7.02 -2.26 -18.45
N ASN A 38 7.67 -1.30 -19.07
CA ASN A 38 7.09 -0.38 -20.06
C ASN A 38 5.93 0.50 -19.55
N GLU A 39 5.90 0.84 -18.26
CA GLU A 39 4.89 1.79 -17.75
C GLU A 39 4.86 3.08 -18.59
N PRO A 40 3.70 3.62 -18.95
CA PRO A 40 2.35 3.19 -18.54
C PRO A 40 1.72 2.11 -19.45
N ASP A 41 2.40 1.69 -20.51
CA ASP A 41 1.92 0.70 -21.50
C ASP A 41 2.23 -0.72 -21.00
N ILE A 42 1.51 -1.14 -19.95
CA ILE A 42 1.75 -2.40 -19.24
C ILE A 42 1.30 -3.62 -20.05
N ASP A 43 1.95 -4.76 -19.82
CA ASP A 43 1.60 -6.02 -20.47
C ASP A 43 0.24 -6.55 -20.01
N MET A 44 -0.66 -6.78 -20.96
CA MET A 44 -2.04 -7.18 -20.69
C MET A 44 -2.17 -8.64 -20.23
N ASP A 45 -1.30 -9.53 -20.69
CA ASP A 45 -1.31 -10.93 -20.26
C ASP A 45 -0.84 -11.02 -18.81
N LEU A 46 0.18 -10.25 -18.43
CA LEU A 46 0.62 -10.16 -17.04
C LEU A 46 -0.45 -9.52 -16.17
N LEU A 47 -1.12 -8.45 -16.62
CA LEU A 47 -2.24 -7.85 -15.90
C LEU A 47 -3.35 -8.87 -15.62
N GLN A 48 -3.75 -9.67 -16.61
CA GLN A 48 -4.81 -10.67 -16.46
C GLN A 48 -4.37 -11.86 -15.57
N THR A 49 -3.10 -12.21 -15.62
CA THR A 49 -2.56 -13.33 -14.84
C THR A 49 -2.31 -12.96 -13.37
N SER A 50 -2.06 -11.68 -13.08
CA SER A 50 -1.76 -11.22 -11.72
C SER A 50 -2.96 -11.36 -10.79
N SER A 51 -2.72 -11.77 -9.55
CA SER A 51 -3.76 -11.85 -8.50
C SER A 51 -4.17 -10.45 -8.05
N ILE A 52 -3.20 -9.57 -7.81
CA ILE A 52 -3.41 -8.16 -7.52
C ILE A 52 -2.49 -7.33 -8.43
N ALA A 53 -3.07 -6.29 -9.02
CA ALA A 53 -2.40 -5.34 -9.90
C ALA A 53 -2.65 -3.91 -9.43
N SER A 54 -1.61 -3.09 -9.34
CA SER A 54 -1.72 -1.68 -8.99
C SER A 54 -0.83 -0.80 -9.85
N PRO A 55 -1.15 0.50 -10.01
CA PRO A 55 -0.46 1.37 -10.95
C PRO A 55 0.72 2.10 -10.30
N HIS A 56 1.72 1.34 -9.79
CA HIS A 56 2.95 1.85 -9.18
C HIS A 56 2.68 2.85 -8.04
N ILE A 57 1.89 2.41 -7.07
CA ILE A 57 1.47 3.20 -5.90
C ILE A 57 2.00 2.67 -4.55
N ALA A 58 2.68 1.53 -4.54
CA ALA A 58 3.22 0.95 -3.31
C ALA A 58 4.15 1.93 -2.59
N GLY A 59 3.93 2.08 -1.28
CA GLY A 59 4.67 3.04 -0.44
C GLY A 59 4.13 4.48 -0.48
N PHE A 60 3.14 4.80 -1.30
CA PHE A 60 2.51 6.12 -1.30
C PHE A 60 1.40 6.22 -0.25
N SER A 61 1.77 6.49 1.00
CA SER A 61 0.84 6.88 2.05
C SER A 61 0.92 8.38 2.35
N ALA A 62 -0.14 8.96 2.89
CA ALA A 62 -0.12 10.34 3.37
C ALA A 62 0.90 10.52 4.51
N ASP A 63 1.01 9.50 5.37
CA ASP A 63 1.99 9.46 6.47
C ASP A 63 3.43 9.38 5.96
N GLY A 64 3.71 8.57 4.95
CA GLY A 64 5.02 8.45 4.32
C GLY A 64 5.45 9.78 3.69
N LYS A 65 4.56 10.46 2.97
CA LYS A 65 4.82 11.78 2.39
C LYS A 65 5.12 12.84 3.45
N ALA A 66 4.31 12.93 4.51
CA ALA A 66 4.55 13.85 5.61
C ALA A 66 5.88 13.56 6.31
N THR A 67 6.20 12.27 6.53
CA THR A 67 7.47 11.86 7.12
C THR A 67 8.66 12.26 6.24
N ALA A 68 8.60 12.01 4.94
CA ALA A 68 9.65 12.41 4.00
C ALA A 68 9.86 13.93 4.01
N THR A 69 8.78 14.72 4.03
CA THR A 69 8.88 16.19 4.14
C THR A 69 9.56 16.62 5.44
N ARG A 70 9.18 16.05 6.59
CA ARG A 70 9.86 16.35 7.87
C ARG A 70 11.34 16.00 7.83
N MET A 71 11.68 14.82 7.35
CA MET A 71 13.09 14.39 7.26
C MET A 71 13.92 15.32 6.38
N CYS A 72 13.38 15.80 5.26
CA CYS A 72 14.06 16.78 4.41
C CYS A 72 14.25 18.11 5.14
N LEU A 73 13.22 18.61 5.82
CA LEU A 73 13.31 19.85 6.58
C LEU A 73 14.27 19.75 7.77
N GLU A 74 14.29 18.62 8.47
CA GLU A 74 15.25 18.33 9.55
C GLU A 74 16.70 18.31 9.03
N ALA A 75 16.93 17.68 7.86
CA ALA A 75 18.24 17.66 7.24
C ALA A 75 18.71 19.06 6.83
N ILE A 76 17.83 19.87 6.23
CA ILE A 76 18.11 21.28 5.88
C ILE A 76 18.38 22.11 7.15
N SER A 77 17.56 21.95 8.18
CA SER A 77 17.72 22.60 9.48
C SER A 77 19.10 22.32 10.06
N SER A 78 19.49 21.06 10.10
CA SER A 78 20.78 20.63 10.62
C SER A 78 21.95 21.17 9.79
N PHE A 79 21.86 21.06 8.46
CA PHE A 79 22.97 21.45 7.57
C PHE A 79 23.23 22.96 7.57
N PHE A 80 22.17 23.78 7.54
CA PHE A 80 22.27 25.24 7.48
C PHE A 80 22.18 25.91 8.86
N SER A 81 22.03 25.15 9.94
CA SER A 81 21.77 25.69 11.30
C SER A 81 20.57 26.64 11.35
N ILE A 82 19.52 26.30 10.59
CA ILE A 82 18.24 27.04 10.55
C ILE A 82 17.26 26.33 11.48
N HIS A 83 16.58 27.07 12.34
CA HIS A 83 15.49 26.51 13.14
C HIS A 83 14.17 26.63 12.40
N PHE A 84 13.49 25.50 12.18
CA PHE A 84 12.12 25.48 11.71
C PHE A 84 11.19 25.27 12.91
N GLU A 85 10.31 26.23 13.15
CA GLU A 85 9.21 26.04 14.09
C GLU A 85 8.16 25.09 13.48
N HIS A 86 7.42 24.38 14.33
CA HIS A 86 6.25 23.57 13.90
C HIS A 86 6.52 22.38 12.97
N LEU A 87 7.76 21.83 12.91
CA LEU A 87 8.03 20.62 12.13
C LEU A 87 7.14 19.44 12.50
N SER A 88 6.75 19.36 13.78
CA SER A 88 5.84 18.32 14.29
C SER A 88 4.40 18.46 13.76
N GLU A 89 4.03 19.62 13.24
CA GLU A 89 2.70 19.88 12.67
C GLU A 89 2.58 19.43 11.21
N VAL A 90 3.70 19.00 10.59
CA VAL A 90 3.67 18.40 9.25
C VAL A 90 3.13 16.96 9.40
N VAL A 91 1.83 16.87 9.58
CA VAL A 91 1.08 15.61 9.71
C VAL A 91 -0.10 15.63 8.74
N PRO A 92 -0.46 14.48 8.17
CA PRO A 92 -1.64 14.43 7.32
C PRO A 92 -2.92 14.56 8.16
N PRO A 93 -4.04 14.99 7.56
CA PRO A 93 -5.32 15.07 8.26
C PRO A 93 -5.74 13.69 8.79
N SER A 94 -6.54 13.69 9.86
CA SER A 94 -7.11 12.44 10.39
C SER A 94 -7.96 11.74 9.32
N PRO A 95 -8.02 10.39 9.33
CA PRO A 95 -8.96 9.67 8.48
C PRO A 95 -10.40 10.08 8.81
N GLU A 96 -11.29 10.00 7.83
CA GLU A 96 -12.70 10.34 8.01
C GLU A 96 -13.36 9.47 9.10
N ASN A 97 -13.04 8.18 9.11
CA ASN A 97 -13.51 7.20 10.10
C ASN A 97 -12.31 6.59 10.83
N PRO A 98 -11.77 7.25 11.87
CA PRO A 98 -10.55 6.82 12.53
C PRO A 98 -10.72 5.62 13.46
N ILE A 99 -11.96 5.26 13.83
CA ILE A 99 -12.25 4.13 14.72
C ILE A 99 -12.71 2.94 13.88
N ILE A 100 -12.08 1.80 14.11
CA ILE A 100 -12.45 0.51 13.51
C ILE A 100 -12.93 -0.39 14.65
N ASP A 101 -14.20 -0.74 14.63
CA ASP A 101 -14.79 -1.67 15.61
C ASP A 101 -14.66 -3.10 15.10
N LEU A 102 -13.96 -3.95 15.84
CA LEU A 102 -13.78 -5.34 15.45
C LEU A 102 -15.09 -6.16 15.55
N ASN A 103 -16.09 -5.68 16.29
CA ASN A 103 -17.41 -6.34 16.31
C ASN A 103 -18.16 -6.24 14.96
N ASP A 104 -17.71 -5.37 14.05
CA ASP A 104 -18.26 -5.30 12.69
C ASP A 104 -17.84 -6.50 11.82
N PHE A 105 -16.93 -7.36 12.31
CA PHE A 105 -16.35 -8.46 11.55
C PHE A 105 -16.59 -9.81 12.24
N ASP A 106 -17.19 -10.74 11.51
CA ASP A 106 -17.43 -12.11 11.99
C ASP A 106 -16.17 -12.99 11.97
N HIS A 107 -15.30 -12.77 10.96
CA HIS A 107 -14.08 -13.57 10.71
C HIS A 107 -12.93 -12.70 10.24
N HIS A 108 -11.67 -13.18 10.41
CA HIS A 108 -10.48 -12.49 9.92
C HIS A 108 -10.42 -11.02 10.36
N ARG A 109 -10.73 -10.78 11.64
CA ARG A 109 -10.96 -9.44 12.19
C ARG A 109 -9.73 -8.53 12.05
N ILE A 110 -8.52 -9.08 12.22
CA ILE A 110 -7.26 -8.35 12.06
C ILE A 110 -7.05 -7.95 10.59
N GLU A 111 -7.20 -8.91 9.67
CA GLU A 111 -7.08 -8.67 8.23
C GLU A 111 -8.14 -7.68 7.73
N GLN A 112 -9.38 -7.82 8.20
CA GLN A 112 -10.45 -6.90 7.86
C GLN A 112 -10.18 -5.48 8.40
N ALA A 113 -9.66 -5.34 9.61
CA ALA A 113 -9.25 -4.05 10.15
C ALA A 113 -8.16 -3.41 9.29
N PHE A 114 -7.17 -4.20 8.84
CA PHE A 114 -6.13 -3.72 7.94
C PHE A 114 -6.69 -3.27 6.58
N LEU A 115 -7.59 -4.04 5.99
CA LEU A 115 -8.26 -3.70 4.74
C LEU A 115 -9.14 -2.44 4.84
N ARG A 116 -9.60 -2.06 6.05
CA ARG A 116 -10.29 -0.77 6.27
C ARG A 116 -9.35 0.43 6.11
N THR A 117 -8.06 0.27 6.34
CA THR A 117 -7.09 1.35 6.11
C THR A 117 -6.76 1.50 4.62
N PHE A 118 -6.64 0.39 3.91
CA PHE A 118 -6.41 0.32 2.48
C PHE A 118 -6.80 -1.05 1.93
N ASN A 119 -7.72 -1.05 0.95
CA ASN A 119 -8.10 -2.27 0.24
C ASN A 119 -7.52 -2.26 -1.19
N PRO A 120 -6.51 -3.08 -1.50
CA PRO A 120 -5.86 -3.12 -2.81
C PRO A 120 -6.79 -3.59 -3.94
N GLU A 121 -7.87 -4.32 -3.62
CA GLU A 121 -8.82 -4.77 -4.63
C GLU A 121 -9.54 -3.61 -5.33
N VAL A 122 -9.76 -2.50 -4.64
CA VAL A 122 -10.41 -1.32 -5.24
C VAL A 122 -9.59 -0.79 -6.41
N ILE A 123 -8.27 -0.63 -6.23
CA ILE A 123 -7.40 -0.12 -7.30
C ILE A 123 -7.11 -1.19 -8.35
N ASN A 124 -7.02 -2.47 -7.94
CA ASN A 124 -6.90 -3.62 -8.82
C ASN A 124 -8.07 -3.66 -9.84
N HIS A 125 -9.31 -3.53 -9.35
CA HIS A 125 -10.48 -3.47 -10.23
C HIS A 125 -10.48 -2.25 -11.16
N LYS A 126 -10.11 -1.07 -10.67
CA LYS A 126 -10.02 0.13 -11.52
C LYS A 126 -9.03 -0.06 -12.65
N LEU A 127 -7.82 -0.55 -12.34
CA LEU A 127 -6.77 -0.77 -13.34
C LEU A 127 -7.18 -1.82 -14.39
N ARG A 128 -7.81 -2.93 -13.96
CA ARG A 128 -8.27 -3.98 -14.88
C ARG A 128 -9.40 -3.52 -15.80
N ASN A 129 -10.32 -2.71 -15.27
CA ASN A 129 -11.44 -2.20 -16.06
C ASN A 129 -10.98 -1.20 -17.12
N GLU A 130 -9.93 -0.42 -16.83
CA GLU A 130 -9.43 0.61 -17.75
C GLU A 130 -7.88 0.69 -17.67
N PRO A 131 -7.16 -0.26 -18.28
CA PRO A 131 -5.69 -0.30 -18.22
C PRO A 131 -5.02 0.95 -18.79
N SER A 132 -5.64 1.60 -19.78
CA SER A 132 -5.19 2.88 -20.36
C SER A 132 -5.20 4.04 -19.36
N SER A 133 -5.91 3.89 -18.23
CA SER A 133 -5.94 4.87 -17.15
C SER A 133 -4.79 4.73 -16.15
N PHE A 134 -3.78 3.89 -16.41
CA PHE A 134 -2.65 3.62 -15.49
C PHE A 134 -2.04 4.91 -14.92
N GLU A 135 -1.63 5.81 -15.78
CA GLU A 135 -1.01 7.07 -15.37
C GLU A 135 -1.97 7.98 -14.61
N TYR A 136 -3.23 8.03 -15.06
CA TYR A 136 -4.28 8.78 -14.36
C TYR A 136 -4.51 8.23 -12.94
N LEU A 137 -4.68 6.91 -12.80
CA LEU A 137 -4.88 6.25 -11.50
C LEU A 137 -3.71 6.48 -10.55
N ARG A 138 -2.48 6.42 -11.08
CA ARG A 138 -1.27 6.71 -10.30
C ARG A 138 -1.21 8.15 -9.83
N ASN A 139 -1.50 9.11 -10.72
CA ASN A 139 -1.39 10.54 -10.42
C ASN A 139 -2.51 11.07 -9.53
N HIS A 140 -3.68 10.41 -9.55
CA HIS A 140 -4.87 10.78 -8.76
C HIS A 140 -5.15 9.76 -7.63
N TYR A 141 -4.12 9.05 -7.19
CA TYR A 141 -4.25 8.10 -6.10
C TYR A 141 -4.49 8.80 -4.77
N ASP A 142 -5.59 8.44 -4.11
CA ASP A 142 -5.90 8.88 -2.76
C ASP A 142 -4.93 8.23 -1.78
N HIS A 143 -3.98 8.98 -1.26
CA HIS A 143 -2.96 8.46 -0.36
C HIS A 143 -3.59 8.03 0.96
N PRO A 144 -3.69 6.73 1.24
CA PRO A 144 -4.30 6.24 2.47
C PRO A 144 -3.46 6.63 3.68
N ARG A 145 -4.11 6.65 4.84
CA ARG A 145 -3.41 6.74 6.12
C ARG A 145 -2.88 5.37 6.54
N GLU A 146 -1.77 5.37 7.23
CA GLU A 146 -1.19 4.14 7.80
C GLU A 146 -1.96 3.71 9.06
N PRO A 147 -1.83 2.43 9.49
CA PRO A 147 -2.53 1.88 10.67
C PRO A 147 -2.43 2.74 11.93
N LYS A 148 -1.30 3.44 12.14
CA LYS A 148 -1.09 4.34 13.29
C LYS A 148 -2.08 5.51 13.40
N ALA A 149 -2.79 5.81 12.31
CA ALA A 149 -3.81 6.86 12.29
C ALA A 149 -5.20 6.35 12.74
N TYR A 150 -5.34 5.05 12.99
CA TYR A 150 -6.59 4.41 13.35
C TYR A 150 -6.56 3.83 14.75
N GLN A 151 -7.75 3.78 15.35
CA GLN A 151 -7.98 3.21 16.67
C GLN A 151 -8.87 1.99 16.54
N ILE A 152 -8.49 0.92 17.22
CA ILE A 152 -9.24 -0.34 17.21
C ILE A 152 -10.02 -0.48 18.52
N ALA A 153 -11.34 -0.69 18.38
CA ALA A 153 -12.23 -1.01 19.48
C ALA A 153 -12.54 -2.52 19.51
N HIS A 154 -12.79 -3.04 20.72
CA HIS A 154 -13.25 -4.42 21.00
C HIS A 154 -12.28 -5.52 20.52
N ALA A 155 -10.97 -5.24 20.53
CA ALA A 155 -9.96 -6.26 20.31
C ALA A 155 -9.77 -7.17 21.53
N THR A 156 -9.70 -8.47 21.30
CA THR A 156 -9.27 -9.43 22.35
C THR A 156 -7.81 -9.20 22.71
N LEU A 157 -7.36 -9.72 23.87
CA LEU A 157 -5.97 -9.56 24.32
C LEU A 157 -4.95 -10.12 23.30
N GLU A 158 -5.28 -11.22 22.62
CA GLU A 158 -4.44 -11.82 21.59
C GLU A 158 -4.35 -10.95 20.33
N GLU A 159 -5.48 -10.38 19.89
CA GLU A 159 -5.55 -9.49 18.73
C GLU A 159 -4.81 -8.17 19.00
N GLN A 160 -4.88 -7.62 20.21
CA GLN A 160 -4.21 -6.37 20.59
C GLN A 160 -2.70 -6.44 20.35
N GLU A 161 -2.05 -7.53 20.75
CA GLU A 161 -0.60 -7.70 20.55
C GLU A 161 -0.23 -7.62 19.06
N THR A 162 -0.99 -8.29 18.20
CA THR A 162 -0.77 -8.30 16.75
C THR A 162 -1.06 -6.93 16.14
N LEU A 163 -2.20 -6.32 16.49
CA LEU A 163 -2.63 -5.02 15.97
C LEU A 163 -1.67 -3.89 16.37
N GLN A 164 -1.15 -3.90 17.61
CA GLN A 164 -0.15 -2.94 18.04
C GLN A 164 1.18 -3.10 17.30
N LYS A 165 1.62 -4.34 17.00
CA LYS A 165 2.82 -4.59 16.17
C LYS A 165 2.65 -4.08 14.74
N ILE A 166 1.44 -4.12 14.20
CA ILE A 166 1.10 -3.55 12.89
C ILE A 166 1.07 -2.02 12.93
N GLY A 167 0.86 -1.43 14.12
CA GLY A 167 0.89 0.01 14.36
C GLY A 167 -0.46 0.64 14.72
N PHE A 168 -1.53 -0.14 14.87
CA PHE A 168 -2.81 0.36 15.34
C PHE A 168 -2.78 0.81 16.81
N GLN A 169 -3.61 1.78 17.14
CA GLN A 169 -3.88 2.18 18.52
C GLN A 169 -5.08 1.36 19.05
N ILE A 170 -5.03 0.94 20.31
CA ILE A 170 -6.11 0.16 20.94
C ILE A 170 -6.88 1.06 21.92
N ILE A 171 -8.21 1.03 21.90
CA ILE A 171 -9.10 1.77 22.78
C ILE A 171 -10.10 0.85 23.47
#